data_a39c364c257c9934f2a755b4321b0b2c
#
_entry.id   a39c364c257c9934f2a755b4321b0b2c
#
_cell.length_a   1.000
_cell.length_b   1.000
_cell.length_c   1.000
_cell.angle_alpha   90.00
_cell.angle_beta   90.00
_cell.angle_gamma   90.00
#
_symmetry.space_group_name_H-M   'P 1'
#
loop_
_entity.id
_entity.type
_entity.pdbx_description
1 polymer ?
#
loop_
_entity_poly.entity_id
_entity_poly.type
_entity_poly.pdbx_seq_one_letter_code
_entity_poly.pdbx_strand_id
1 'polypeptide(L)'
;MNQVVCQECSRNLSAKEAYELNEKVLCGSCAKAAVDRAKAGGQPAQVTRYVDKSICARCNTYIGEGGGVAAGPVRLCLPCSELVQNWPYPQWLKLSLIGLLLLLVFALFHGRNYFQAGKDLYRGEQLVEQGEYQKALPYLREALKIAPNSDKGALLTAKTALLIGDVETAAKALMGHEGGRFENADKPEFREVDDLWKKANSALEQLGKAAKLEEQDGNEVAAAKLAHGAAALYPQLLHVDIVVDEYEEGVAFVNKDYDTYLSLAEKDWKLWPTGGTASMLSSALACKYAVSGVVSYRQRSEEMLSKAKELSQGNKESLDRLAEFEERNHYRLQSREIINKTEYDRRFRGGKNSAK
;
A
#
# COMPACT_ATOMS: atom_id res chain seq x y z
N MET A 1 57.52 1.62 49.79
CA MET A 1 56.79 2.58 48.86
C MET A 1 57.84 3.01 47.84
N ASN A 2 57.55 2.72 46.59
CA ASN A 2 58.50 3.10 45.53
C ASN A 2 58.50 4.63 45.39
N GLN A 3 59.68 5.22 45.67
CA GLN A 3 59.92 6.64 45.44
C GLN A 3 60.42 6.84 43.99
N VAL A 4 59.88 7.79 43.30
CA VAL A 4 60.30 8.21 41.99
C VAL A 4 60.77 9.68 42.06
N VAL A 5 61.72 10.04 41.26
CA VAL A 5 62.25 11.39 41.25
C VAL A 5 61.65 12.21 40.12
N CYS A 6 61.16 13.39 40.44
CA CYS A 6 60.70 14.33 39.38
C CYS A 6 61.92 14.76 38.56
N GLN A 7 61.86 14.48 37.24
CA GLN A 7 62.96 14.76 36.32
C GLN A 7 63.18 16.25 36.05
N GLU A 8 62.26 17.13 36.47
CA GLU A 8 62.37 18.58 36.25
C GLU A 8 62.84 19.33 37.54
N CYS A 9 62.38 18.95 38.72
CA CYS A 9 62.73 19.63 39.98
C CYS A 9 63.45 18.74 40.98
N SER A 10 63.84 17.52 40.64
CA SER A 10 64.57 16.55 41.43
C SER A 10 63.95 16.20 42.80
N ARG A 11 62.64 16.47 42.99
CA ARG A 11 61.91 16.14 44.20
C ARG A 11 61.58 14.65 44.24
N ASN A 12 61.79 14.03 45.33
CA ASN A 12 61.30 12.67 45.57
C ASN A 12 59.80 12.67 45.75
N LEU A 13 59.11 11.76 45.05
CA LEU A 13 57.68 11.63 45.00
C LEU A 13 57.26 10.20 45.29
N SER A 14 56.08 10.03 45.87
CA SER A 14 55.40 8.75 45.80
C SER A 14 54.98 8.47 44.36
N ALA A 15 55.07 7.22 43.88
CA ALA A 15 54.60 6.84 42.56
C ALA A 15 53.13 7.24 42.29
N LYS A 16 52.33 7.35 43.37
CA LYS A 16 50.94 7.79 43.29
C LYS A 16 50.75 9.27 42.98
N GLU A 17 51.78 10.10 43.22
CA GLU A 17 51.74 11.55 43.04
C GLU A 17 52.54 11.99 41.79
N ALA A 18 53.05 11.03 41.05
CA ALA A 18 53.81 11.25 39.83
C ALA A 18 52.91 11.20 38.58
N TYR A 19 53.28 11.97 37.59
CA TYR A 19 52.67 12.08 36.29
C TYR A 19 53.71 11.82 35.19
N GLU A 20 53.27 11.27 34.10
CA GLU A 20 54.11 11.02 32.91
C GLU A 20 53.69 11.97 31.77
N LEU A 21 54.63 12.68 31.22
CA LEU A 21 54.48 13.52 30.04
C LEU A 21 55.68 13.28 29.11
N ASN A 22 55.42 12.76 27.90
CA ASN A 22 56.46 12.45 26.92
C ASN A 22 57.60 11.61 27.53
N GLU A 23 57.26 10.53 28.24
CA GLU A 23 58.17 9.60 28.94
C GLU A 23 58.91 10.20 30.14
N LYS A 24 58.70 11.47 30.52
CA LYS A 24 59.28 12.12 31.67
C LYS A 24 58.36 12.00 32.90
N VAL A 25 58.95 11.58 34.00
CA VAL A 25 58.24 11.51 35.27
C VAL A 25 58.31 12.87 35.97
N LEU A 26 57.15 13.46 36.24
CA LEU A 26 57.01 14.82 36.78
C LEU A 26 56.13 14.83 38.06
N CYS A 27 56.38 15.76 38.96
CA CYS A 27 55.45 16.08 40.02
C CYS A 27 54.27 16.86 39.49
N GLY A 28 53.13 16.92 40.23
CA GLY A 28 51.94 17.60 39.78
C GLY A 28 52.12 19.07 39.38
N SER A 29 53.02 19.81 40.10
CA SER A 29 53.33 21.20 39.79
C SER A 29 54.14 21.33 38.48
N CYS A 30 55.14 20.49 38.29
CA CYS A 30 55.93 20.50 37.02
C CYS A 30 55.08 19.98 35.83
N ALA A 31 54.28 18.98 36.04
CA ALA A 31 53.35 18.49 35.01
C ALA A 31 52.35 19.58 34.54
N LYS A 32 51.77 20.31 35.51
CA LYS A 32 50.89 21.46 35.17
C LYS A 32 51.61 22.54 34.40
N ALA A 33 52.82 22.96 34.87
CA ALA A 33 53.63 23.96 34.18
C ALA A 33 54.03 23.51 32.77
N ALA A 34 54.30 22.24 32.58
CA ALA A 34 54.64 21.68 31.26
C ALA A 34 53.43 21.66 30.33
N VAL A 35 52.22 21.35 30.81
CA VAL A 35 50.97 21.46 30.04
C VAL A 35 50.69 22.91 29.63
N ASP A 36 50.84 23.83 30.58
CA ASP A 36 50.59 25.26 30.29
C ASP A 36 51.56 25.81 29.23
N ARG A 37 52.84 25.40 29.27
CA ARG A 37 53.84 25.70 28.24
C ARG A 37 53.49 25.10 26.87
N ALA A 38 53.05 23.84 26.85
CA ALA A 38 52.66 23.17 25.62
C ALA A 38 51.40 23.82 24.97
N LYS A 39 50.42 24.21 25.79
CA LYS A 39 49.25 24.95 25.32
C LYS A 39 49.63 26.31 24.74
N ALA A 40 50.57 27.05 25.36
CA ALA A 40 51.04 28.31 24.86
C ALA A 40 51.81 28.15 23.52
N GLY A 41 52.43 26.98 23.30
CA GLY A 41 53.13 26.64 22.06
C GLY A 41 52.24 25.97 20.98
N GLY A 42 50.95 25.85 21.20
CA GLY A 42 49.99 25.21 20.24
C GLY A 42 50.17 23.69 20.08
N GLN A 43 50.94 23.04 20.98
CA GLN A 43 51.14 21.59 20.92
C GLN A 43 50.21 20.84 21.90
N PRO A 44 49.57 19.73 21.48
CA PRO A 44 48.78 18.91 22.40
C PRO A 44 49.71 18.19 23.38
N ALA A 45 49.60 18.48 24.69
CA ALA A 45 50.30 17.76 25.74
C ALA A 45 49.35 16.80 26.46
N GLN A 46 49.56 15.52 26.30
CA GLN A 46 48.78 14.50 27.01
C GLN A 46 49.54 14.07 28.26
N VAL A 47 49.03 14.45 29.42
CA VAL A 47 49.58 14.05 30.72
C VAL A 47 48.79 12.83 31.20
N THR A 48 49.50 11.77 31.49
CA THR A 48 48.93 10.54 32.12
C THR A 48 49.47 10.37 33.53
N ARG A 49 48.75 9.63 34.35
CA ARG A 49 49.23 9.28 35.68
C ARG A 49 50.38 8.31 35.51
N TYR A 50 51.46 8.52 36.24
CA TYR A 50 52.63 7.62 36.20
C TYR A 50 52.20 6.23 36.68
N VAL A 51 52.53 5.22 35.92
CA VAL A 51 52.31 3.83 36.25
C VAL A 51 53.65 3.13 36.36
N ASP A 52 53.98 2.66 37.55
CA ASP A 52 55.23 1.92 37.77
C ASP A 52 55.14 0.57 37.03
N LYS A 53 55.88 0.50 35.91
CA LYS A 53 55.91 -0.69 35.03
C LYS A 53 56.69 -1.86 35.64
N SER A 54 57.41 -1.63 36.78
CA SER A 54 58.14 -2.69 37.51
C SER A 54 57.25 -3.44 38.53
N ILE A 55 56.00 -3.02 38.70
CA ILE A 55 55.06 -3.58 39.66
C ILE A 55 53.81 -4.09 38.98
N CYS A 56 53.32 -5.25 39.38
CA CYS A 56 52.02 -5.76 38.94
C CYS A 56 50.88 -4.84 39.37
N ALA A 57 50.11 -4.30 38.45
CA ALA A 57 49.01 -3.38 38.75
C ALA A 57 47.88 -4.01 39.58
N ARG A 58 47.81 -5.35 39.70
CA ARG A 58 46.75 -6.03 40.43
C ARG A 58 47.17 -6.46 41.84
N CYS A 59 48.34 -7.12 41.98
CA CYS A 59 48.77 -7.67 43.27
C CYS A 59 49.93 -6.90 43.90
N ASN A 60 50.42 -5.84 43.24
CA ASN A 60 51.55 -5.02 43.68
C ASN A 60 52.89 -5.79 43.88
N THR A 61 53.00 -7.00 43.33
CA THR A 61 54.26 -7.75 43.35
C THR A 61 55.27 -7.12 42.37
N TYR A 62 56.53 -7.03 42.78
CA TYR A 62 57.60 -6.57 41.91
C TYR A 62 57.88 -7.57 40.82
N ILE A 63 57.83 -7.10 39.55
CA ILE A 63 57.97 -7.92 38.32
C ILE A 63 59.25 -7.57 37.55
N GLY A 64 60.01 -6.61 38.01
CA GLY A 64 61.25 -6.12 37.34
C GLY A 64 60.96 -5.17 36.16
N GLU A 65 62.01 -4.41 35.79
CA GLU A 65 61.91 -3.52 34.60
C GLU A 65 61.74 -4.34 33.32
N GLY A 66 60.60 -4.18 32.65
CA GLY A 66 60.28 -4.93 31.44
C GLY A 66 59.64 -6.30 31.68
N GLY A 67 59.50 -6.77 32.94
CA GLY A 67 58.87 -8.03 33.31
C GLY A 67 57.33 -7.98 33.23
N GLY A 68 56.71 -9.18 33.32
CA GLY A 68 55.26 -9.36 33.25
C GLY A 68 54.66 -9.18 31.87
N VAL A 69 53.32 -9.30 31.78
CA VAL A 69 52.52 -9.21 30.57
C VAL A 69 51.88 -7.82 30.49
N ALA A 70 52.02 -7.13 29.36
CA ALA A 70 51.38 -5.83 29.13
C ALA A 70 49.84 -6.00 28.96
N ALA A 71 49.10 -5.22 29.76
CA ALA A 71 47.62 -5.15 29.65
C ALA A 71 47.22 -3.68 29.53
N GLY A 72 47.28 -3.19 28.29
CA GLY A 72 47.12 -1.75 27.98
C GLY A 72 48.26 -0.91 28.60
N PRO A 73 47.98 0.16 29.39
CA PRO A 73 48.98 1.03 29.99
C PRO A 73 49.68 0.40 31.22
N VAL A 74 49.20 -0.73 31.70
CA VAL A 74 49.69 -1.40 32.93
C VAL A 74 50.35 -2.74 32.63
N ARG A 75 51.18 -3.23 33.57
CA ARG A 75 51.74 -4.57 33.50
C ARG A 75 51.22 -5.47 34.62
N LEU A 76 51.04 -6.75 34.31
CA LEU A 76 50.54 -7.78 35.23
C LEU A 76 51.61 -8.87 35.34
N CYS A 77 51.77 -9.47 36.54
CA CYS A 77 52.54 -10.69 36.69
C CYS A 77 51.82 -11.86 35.96
N LEU A 78 52.54 -12.93 35.63
CA LEU A 78 51.96 -14.07 34.92
C LEU A 78 50.70 -14.62 35.59
N PRO A 79 50.63 -14.88 36.89
CA PRO A 79 49.42 -15.38 37.55
C PRO A 79 48.24 -14.40 37.43
N CYS A 80 48.52 -13.09 37.52
CA CYS A 80 47.45 -12.08 37.39
C CYS A 80 46.98 -11.90 35.94
N SER A 81 47.86 -12.06 34.96
CA SER A 81 47.47 -12.01 33.53
C SER A 81 46.59 -13.17 33.15
N GLU A 82 46.91 -14.40 33.61
CA GLU A 82 46.09 -15.59 33.42
C GLU A 82 44.70 -15.44 34.05
N LEU A 83 44.65 -14.87 35.27
CA LEU A 83 43.37 -14.59 35.92
C LEU A 83 42.52 -13.57 35.17
N VAL A 84 43.12 -12.58 34.51
CA VAL A 84 42.40 -11.58 33.70
C VAL A 84 41.95 -12.17 32.37
N GLN A 85 42.81 -12.96 31.72
CA GLN A 85 42.46 -13.65 30.46
C GLN A 85 41.36 -14.69 30.65
N ASN A 86 41.38 -15.41 31.77
CA ASN A 86 40.41 -16.46 32.11
C ASN A 86 39.23 -15.95 32.95
N TRP A 87 39.04 -14.64 33.11
CA TRP A 87 37.97 -14.09 33.94
C TRP A 87 36.62 -14.56 33.43
N PRO A 88 35.92 -15.40 34.17
CA PRO A 88 34.62 -15.89 33.75
C PRO A 88 33.63 -14.72 33.77
N TYR A 89 33.14 -14.33 32.62
CA TYR A 89 32.00 -13.42 32.57
C TYR A 89 30.85 -14.00 33.39
N PRO A 90 30.19 -13.20 34.26
CA PRO A 90 29.06 -13.66 35.03
C PRO A 90 28.00 -14.31 34.12
N GLN A 91 27.42 -15.40 34.59
CA GLN A 91 26.44 -16.16 33.76
C GLN A 91 25.26 -15.29 33.33
N TRP A 92 24.82 -14.35 34.16
CA TRP A 92 23.77 -13.41 33.83
C TRP A 92 24.12 -12.54 32.62
N LEU A 93 25.39 -12.15 32.45
CA LEU A 93 25.85 -11.38 31.29
C LEU A 93 25.76 -12.21 30.00
N LYS A 94 26.11 -13.50 30.07
CA LYS A 94 25.97 -14.43 28.92
C LYS A 94 24.51 -14.63 28.55
N LEU A 95 23.64 -14.81 29.55
CA LEU A 95 22.20 -14.96 29.35
C LEU A 95 21.57 -13.69 28.78
N SER A 96 21.95 -12.51 29.28
CA SER A 96 21.45 -11.24 28.75
C SER A 96 21.90 -11.00 27.30
N LEU A 97 23.13 -11.37 26.93
CA LEU A 97 23.62 -11.28 25.56
C LEU A 97 22.84 -12.22 24.62
N ILE A 98 22.60 -13.46 25.04
CA ILE A 98 21.77 -14.42 24.29
C ILE A 98 20.35 -13.90 24.14
N GLY A 99 19.76 -13.37 25.23
CA GLY A 99 18.42 -12.75 25.18
C GLY A 99 18.33 -11.57 24.21
N LEU A 100 19.34 -10.70 24.22
CA LEU A 100 19.42 -9.57 23.29
C LEU A 100 19.55 -10.04 21.84
N LEU A 101 20.33 -11.08 21.60
CA LEU A 101 20.52 -11.65 20.26
C LEU A 101 19.25 -12.31 19.74
N LEU A 102 18.52 -13.02 20.60
CA LEU A 102 17.21 -13.59 20.28
C LEU A 102 16.18 -12.50 19.97
N LEU A 103 16.14 -11.42 20.76
CA LEU A 103 15.28 -10.26 20.49
C LEU A 103 15.63 -9.59 19.17
N LEU A 104 16.92 -9.45 18.86
CA LEU A 104 17.37 -8.91 17.56
C LEU A 104 16.90 -9.77 16.39
N VAL A 105 17.09 -11.10 16.49
CA VAL A 105 16.64 -12.05 15.45
C VAL A 105 15.12 -11.97 15.30
N PHE A 106 14.38 -11.95 16.39
CA PHE A 106 12.92 -11.81 16.39
C PHE A 106 12.49 -10.48 15.77
N ALA A 107 13.14 -9.38 16.12
CA ALA A 107 12.86 -8.06 15.56
C ALA A 107 13.15 -8.01 14.05
N LEU A 108 14.24 -8.61 13.58
CA LEU A 108 14.58 -8.71 12.16
C LEU A 108 13.56 -9.58 11.39
N PHE A 109 13.17 -10.70 12.00
CA PHE A 109 12.19 -11.60 11.38
C PHE A 109 10.81 -10.94 11.28
N HIS A 110 10.36 -10.30 12.35
CA HIS A 110 9.07 -9.59 12.40
C HIS A 110 9.09 -8.32 11.55
N GLY A 111 10.20 -7.58 11.57
CA GLY A 111 10.40 -6.36 10.80
C GLY A 111 10.49 -6.57 9.29
N ARG A 112 10.82 -7.77 8.83
CA ARG A 112 10.95 -8.10 7.40
C ARG A 112 9.69 -7.76 6.61
N ASN A 113 8.52 -8.10 7.16
CA ASN A 113 7.24 -7.84 6.51
C ASN A 113 6.98 -6.32 6.39
N TYR A 114 7.24 -5.56 7.46
CA TYR A 114 7.09 -4.10 7.44
C TYR A 114 8.09 -3.43 6.50
N PHE A 115 9.31 -3.98 6.38
CA PHE A 115 10.29 -3.51 5.40
C PHE A 115 9.79 -3.75 3.96
N GLN A 116 9.19 -4.91 3.70
CA GLN A 116 8.58 -5.20 2.41
C GLN A 116 7.41 -4.24 2.13
N ALA A 117 6.51 -4.02 3.10
CA ALA A 117 5.42 -3.06 2.97
C ALA A 117 5.92 -1.64 2.67
N GLY A 118 6.99 -1.20 3.33
CA GLY A 118 7.63 0.10 3.06
C GLY A 118 8.19 0.20 1.64
N LYS A 119 8.80 -0.88 1.14
CA LYS A 119 9.31 -0.97 -0.24
C LYS A 119 8.18 -0.93 -1.27
N ASP A 120 7.10 -1.66 -1.01
CA ASP A 120 5.95 -1.71 -1.92
C ASP A 120 5.22 -0.36 -1.92
N LEU A 121 5.07 0.28 -0.77
CA LEU A 121 4.51 1.64 -0.65
C LEU A 121 5.34 2.65 -1.43
N TYR A 122 6.67 2.63 -1.27
CA TYR A 122 7.59 3.53 -1.99
C TYR A 122 7.50 3.30 -3.51
N ARG A 123 7.49 2.04 -3.95
CA ARG A 123 7.36 1.72 -5.38
C ARG A 123 6.02 2.14 -5.94
N GLY A 124 4.94 1.92 -5.19
CA GLY A 124 3.61 2.41 -5.54
C GLY A 124 3.57 3.92 -5.68
N GLU A 125 4.16 4.66 -4.74
CA GLU A 125 4.26 6.11 -4.77
C GLU A 125 5.00 6.62 -6.02
N GLN A 126 6.15 6.04 -6.36
CA GLN A 126 6.88 6.39 -7.57
C GLN A 126 6.04 6.19 -8.86
N LEU A 127 5.29 5.08 -8.93
CA LEU A 127 4.41 4.81 -10.07
C LEU A 127 3.25 5.80 -10.14
N VAL A 128 2.72 6.23 -8.99
CA VAL A 128 1.69 7.28 -8.92
C VAL A 128 2.23 8.62 -9.43
N GLU A 129 3.44 9.01 -9.04
CA GLU A 129 4.11 10.21 -9.54
C GLU A 129 4.35 10.18 -11.06
N GLN A 130 4.56 9.00 -11.63
CA GLN A 130 4.69 8.77 -13.07
C GLN A 130 3.35 8.70 -13.82
N GLY A 131 2.22 8.77 -13.11
CA GLY A 131 0.88 8.62 -13.69
C GLY A 131 0.50 7.17 -14.02
N GLU A 132 1.30 6.18 -13.61
CA GLU A 132 1.07 4.75 -13.88
C GLU A 132 0.15 4.11 -12.82
N TYR A 133 -1.03 4.66 -12.62
CA TYR A 133 -1.96 4.31 -11.54
C TYR A 133 -2.35 2.84 -11.50
N GLN A 134 -2.62 2.22 -12.66
CA GLN A 134 -2.98 0.80 -12.73
C GLN A 134 -1.85 -0.12 -12.27
N LYS A 135 -0.59 0.25 -12.54
CA LYS A 135 0.57 -0.50 -12.07
C LYS A 135 0.90 -0.23 -10.60
N ALA A 136 0.58 0.97 -10.10
CA ALA A 136 0.80 1.36 -8.72
C ALA A 136 -0.11 0.60 -7.75
N LEU A 137 -1.41 0.46 -8.10
CA LEU A 137 -2.44 -0.07 -7.21
C LEU A 137 -2.12 -1.45 -6.59
N PRO A 138 -1.60 -2.45 -7.31
CA PRO A 138 -1.22 -3.73 -6.72
C PRO A 138 -0.18 -3.60 -5.59
N TYR A 139 0.86 -2.78 -5.77
CA TYR A 139 1.89 -2.55 -4.74
C TYR A 139 1.31 -1.87 -3.51
N LEU A 140 0.48 -0.85 -3.71
CA LEU A 140 -0.17 -0.13 -2.61
C LEU A 140 -1.12 -1.04 -1.81
N ARG A 141 -1.87 -1.92 -2.48
CA ARG A 141 -2.74 -2.90 -1.83
C ARG A 141 -1.95 -3.92 -1.02
N GLU A 142 -0.83 -4.43 -1.53
CA GLU A 142 0.03 -5.35 -0.78
C GLU A 142 0.65 -4.66 0.44
N ALA A 143 1.13 -3.41 0.29
CA ALA A 143 1.63 -2.63 1.42
C ALA A 143 0.56 -2.44 2.51
N LEU A 144 -0.67 -2.10 2.11
CA LEU A 144 -1.80 -1.88 3.04
C LEU A 144 -2.27 -3.17 3.73
N LYS A 145 -2.17 -4.34 3.10
CA LYS A 145 -2.44 -5.64 3.75
C LYS A 145 -1.51 -5.90 4.94
N ILE A 146 -0.24 -5.49 4.82
CA ILE A 146 0.77 -5.70 5.86
C ILE A 146 0.68 -4.62 6.93
N ALA A 147 0.40 -3.37 6.53
CA ALA A 147 0.32 -2.21 7.41
C ALA A 147 -1.05 -1.52 7.26
N PRO A 148 -2.15 -2.13 7.75
CA PRO A 148 -3.51 -1.62 7.54
C PRO A 148 -3.77 -0.26 8.19
N ASN A 149 -3.02 0.10 9.22
CA ASN A 149 -3.13 1.37 9.94
C ASN A 149 -2.21 2.47 9.39
N SER A 150 -1.68 2.30 8.17
CA SER A 150 -0.86 3.33 7.53
C SER A 150 -1.72 4.39 6.87
N ASP A 151 -1.86 5.58 7.47
CA ASP A 151 -2.57 6.75 6.89
C ASP A 151 -2.11 7.02 5.46
N LYS A 152 -0.79 7.10 5.26
CA LYS A 152 -0.20 7.33 3.92
C LYS A 152 -0.57 6.22 2.96
N GLY A 153 -0.51 4.95 3.41
CA GLY A 153 -0.86 3.79 2.59
C GLY A 153 -2.33 3.81 2.19
N ALA A 154 -3.23 4.07 3.13
CA ALA A 154 -4.67 4.13 2.89
C ALA A 154 -5.04 5.27 1.94
N LEU A 155 -4.55 6.48 2.19
CA LEU A 155 -4.83 7.65 1.34
C LEU A 155 -4.29 7.49 -0.07
N LEU A 156 -3.04 7.00 -0.21
CA LEU A 156 -2.43 6.81 -1.52
C LEU A 156 -3.12 5.70 -2.31
N THR A 157 -3.53 4.61 -1.64
CA THR A 157 -4.31 3.54 -2.25
C THR A 157 -5.68 4.06 -2.71
N ALA A 158 -6.38 4.79 -1.84
CA ALA A 158 -7.69 5.36 -2.16
C ALA A 158 -7.60 6.37 -3.32
N LYS A 159 -6.63 7.29 -3.28
CA LYS A 159 -6.38 8.25 -4.37
C LYS A 159 -6.15 7.53 -5.69
N THR A 160 -5.22 6.56 -5.68
CA THR A 160 -4.87 5.80 -6.89
C THR A 160 -6.06 5.04 -7.45
N ALA A 161 -6.82 4.38 -6.58
CA ALA A 161 -8.03 3.67 -6.96
C ALA A 161 -9.10 4.61 -7.54
N LEU A 162 -9.32 5.77 -6.91
CA LEU A 162 -10.23 6.79 -7.45
C LEU A 162 -9.78 7.30 -8.81
N LEU A 163 -8.49 7.57 -9.01
CA LEU A 163 -7.98 8.05 -10.29
C LEU A 163 -8.18 7.08 -11.47
N ILE A 164 -8.35 5.79 -11.21
CA ILE A 164 -8.68 4.77 -12.22
C ILE A 164 -10.15 4.31 -12.16
N GLY A 165 -10.97 4.96 -11.34
CA GLY A 165 -12.39 4.66 -11.21
C GLY A 165 -12.75 3.43 -10.38
N ASP A 166 -11.79 2.80 -9.69
CA ASP A 166 -12.03 1.66 -8.78
C ASP A 166 -12.52 2.15 -7.41
N VAL A 167 -13.79 2.55 -7.36
CA VAL A 167 -14.41 3.12 -6.15
C VAL A 167 -14.50 2.08 -5.03
N GLU A 168 -14.64 0.79 -5.37
CA GLU A 168 -14.72 -0.27 -4.37
C GLU A 168 -13.40 -0.43 -3.61
N THR A 169 -12.28 -0.44 -4.32
CA THR A 169 -10.95 -0.49 -3.69
C THR A 169 -10.68 0.77 -2.87
N ALA A 170 -11.10 1.94 -3.35
CA ALA A 170 -10.98 3.18 -2.60
C ALA A 170 -11.79 3.14 -1.29
N ALA A 171 -13.04 2.67 -1.34
CA ALA A 171 -13.88 2.47 -0.17
C ALA A 171 -13.23 1.54 0.86
N LYS A 172 -12.72 0.39 0.40
CA LYS A 172 -12.04 -0.59 1.28
C LYS A 172 -10.80 0.02 1.95
N ALA A 173 -10.01 0.81 1.22
CA ALA A 173 -8.83 1.47 1.76
C ALA A 173 -9.19 2.52 2.82
N LEU A 174 -10.23 3.33 2.58
CA LEU A 174 -10.66 4.37 3.51
C LEU A 174 -11.40 3.82 4.74
N MET A 175 -12.30 2.84 4.55
CA MET A 175 -13.10 2.27 5.64
C MET A 175 -12.32 1.24 6.47
N GLY A 176 -11.33 0.57 5.88
CA GLY A 176 -10.48 -0.40 6.56
C GLY A 176 -9.47 0.22 7.51
N HIS A 177 -9.25 1.54 7.40
CA HIS A 177 -8.32 2.26 8.24
C HIS A 177 -9.02 2.72 9.53
N GLU A 178 -8.77 2.05 10.66
CA GLU A 178 -9.25 2.35 12.03
C GLU A 178 -10.64 3.01 12.12
N GLY A 179 -11.61 2.49 11.36
CA GLY A 179 -12.97 3.03 11.30
C GLY A 179 -13.10 4.34 10.52
N GLY A 180 -12.17 4.62 9.60
CA GLY A 180 -12.19 5.81 8.74
C GLY A 180 -11.68 7.09 9.41
N ARG A 181 -10.99 6.99 10.54
CA ARG A 181 -10.37 8.14 11.22
C ARG A 181 -8.93 8.30 10.76
N PHE A 182 -8.61 9.45 10.22
CA PHE A 182 -7.26 9.85 9.84
C PHE A 182 -6.74 10.91 10.80
N GLU A 183 -5.55 10.73 11.34
CA GLU A 183 -4.93 11.66 12.30
C GLU A 183 -4.69 13.06 11.72
N ASN A 184 -4.66 13.17 10.41
CA ASN A 184 -4.25 14.38 9.68
C ASN A 184 -5.28 14.80 8.61
N ALA A 185 -6.57 14.84 8.97
CA ALA A 185 -7.66 15.23 8.07
C ALA A 185 -7.51 16.64 7.46
N ASP A 186 -6.68 17.49 8.05
CA ASP A 186 -6.41 18.86 7.56
C ASP A 186 -5.34 18.93 6.47
N LYS A 187 -4.64 17.84 6.19
CA LYS A 187 -3.61 17.80 5.15
C LYS A 187 -4.20 17.93 3.74
N PRO A 188 -3.48 18.59 2.81
CA PRO A 188 -3.95 18.78 1.44
C PRO A 188 -4.20 17.44 0.71
N GLU A 189 -3.41 16.40 1.00
CA GLU A 189 -3.58 15.06 0.41
C GLU A 189 -4.92 14.43 0.80
N PHE A 190 -5.36 14.62 2.05
CA PHE A 190 -6.66 14.14 2.50
C PHE A 190 -7.80 14.88 1.79
N ARG A 191 -7.70 16.20 1.65
CA ARG A 191 -8.72 17.00 0.95
C ARG A 191 -8.89 16.58 -0.51
N GLU A 192 -7.79 16.30 -1.20
CA GLU A 192 -7.82 15.83 -2.58
C GLU A 192 -8.56 14.48 -2.69
N VAL A 193 -8.28 13.53 -1.78
CA VAL A 193 -8.97 12.24 -1.74
C VAL A 193 -10.45 12.40 -1.40
N ASP A 194 -10.78 13.26 -0.43
CA ASP A 194 -12.15 13.56 -0.01
C ASP A 194 -12.97 14.17 -1.16
N ASP A 195 -12.38 15.11 -1.91
CA ASP A 195 -13.04 15.73 -3.08
C ASP A 195 -13.28 14.71 -4.21
N LEU A 196 -12.31 13.84 -4.50
CA LEU A 196 -12.49 12.76 -5.47
C LEU A 196 -13.55 11.76 -4.99
N TRP A 197 -13.55 11.41 -3.71
CA TRP A 197 -14.52 10.52 -3.10
C TRP A 197 -15.95 11.07 -3.16
N LYS A 198 -16.13 12.36 -2.87
CA LYS A 198 -17.43 13.03 -2.97
C LYS A 198 -17.96 13.03 -4.40
N LYS A 199 -17.11 13.31 -5.39
CA LYS A 199 -17.49 13.25 -6.82
C LYS A 199 -17.90 11.83 -7.21
N ALA A 200 -17.11 10.82 -6.84
CA ALA A 200 -17.41 9.42 -7.12
C ALA A 200 -18.75 8.99 -6.50
N ASN A 201 -18.98 9.31 -5.22
CA ASN A 201 -20.25 9.01 -4.55
C ASN A 201 -21.44 9.73 -5.17
N SER A 202 -21.30 11.01 -5.54
CA SER A 202 -22.35 11.75 -6.22
C SER A 202 -22.69 11.15 -7.60
N ALA A 203 -21.68 10.68 -8.32
CA ALA A 203 -21.89 9.98 -9.61
C ALA A 203 -22.62 8.64 -9.38
N LEU A 204 -22.18 7.84 -8.42
CA LEU A 204 -22.85 6.56 -8.07
C LEU A 204 -24.30 6.78 -7.60
N GLU A 205 -24.56 7.84 -6.84
CA GLU A 205 -25.93 8.19 -6.43
C GLU A 205 -26.82 8.54 -7.62
N GLN A 206 -26.27 9.27 -8.61
CA GLN A 206 -27.02 9.57 -9.85
C GLN A 206 -27.31 8.30 -10.65
N LEU A 207 -26.32 7.39 -10.78
CA LEU A 207 -26.54 6.09 -11.44
C LEU A 207 -27.59 5.25 -10.69
N GLY A 208 -27.55 5.25 -9.35
CA GLY A 208 -28.57 4.58 -8.55
C GLY A 208 -29.98 5.16 -8.72
N LYS A 209 -30.10 6.48 -8.96
CA LYS A 209 -31.37 7.12 -9.31
C LYS A 209 -31.80 6.77 -10.73
N ALA A 210 -30.84 6.73 -11.68
CA ALA A 210 -31.12 6.32 -13.06
C ALA A 210 -31.66 4.89 -13.11
N ALA A 211 -31.04 3.94 -12.41
CA ALA A 211 -31.48 2.56 -12.35
C ALA A 211 -32.93 2.42 -11.80
N LYS A 212 -33.28 3.21 -10.78
CA LYS A 212 -34.66 3.22 -10.24
C LYS A 212 -35.68 3.80 -11.22
N LEU A 213 -35.28 4.77 -12.06
CA LEU A 213 -36.15 5.31 -13.09
C LEU A 213 -36.34 4.33 -14.25
N GLU A 214 -35.30 3.57 -14.60
CA GLU A 214 -35.37 2.56 -15.67
C GLU A 214 -36.37 1.42 -15.33
N GLU A 215 -36.58 1.13 -14.03
CA GLU A 215 -37.62 0.17 -13.60
C GLU A 215 -39.05 0.64 -13.93
N GLN A 216 -39.23 1.90 -14.28
CA GLN A 216 -40.53 2.52 -14.58
C GLN A 216 -40.58 2.90 -16.07
N ASP A 217 -41.47 2.25 -16.81
CA ASP A 217 -41.65 2.54 -18.23
C ASP A 217 -41.91 4.03 -18.51
N GLY A 218 -41.25 4.56 -19.55
CA GLY A 218 -41.41 5.95 -20.01
C GLY A 218 -40.42 6.95 -19.37
N ASN A 219 -39.51 6.48 -18.50
CA ASN A 219 -38.51 7.33 -17.87
C ASN A 219 -37.08 7.16 -18.46
N GLU A 220 -36.94 6.47 -19.58
CA GLU A 220 -35.65 6.11 -20.19
C GLU A 220 -34.80 7.35 -20.47
N VAL A 221 -35.41 8.43 -21.00
CA VAL A 221 -34.73 9.70 -21.29
C VAL A 221 -34.25 10.37 -19.99
N ALA A 222 -35.05 10.31 -18.93
CA ALA A 222 -34.68 10.89 -17.65
C ALA A 222 -33.53 10.07 -16.99
N ALA A 223 -33.56 8.74 -17.12
CA ALA A 223 -32.50 7.84 -16.65
C ALA A 223 -31.19 8.11 -17.41
N ALA A 224 -31.22 8.19 -18.73
CA ALA A 224 -30.06 8.51 -19.56
C ALA A 224 -29.46 9.88 -19.19
N LYS A 225 -30.27 10.89 -18.94
CA LYS A 225 -29.80 12.20 -18.49
C LYS A 225 -29.03 12.13 -17.16
N LEU A 226 -29.49 11.31 -16.22
CA LEU A 226 -28.77 11.08 -14.94
C LEU A 226 -27.45 10.34 -15.17
N ALA A 227 -27.42 9.34 -16.07
CA ALA A 227 -26.20 8.63 -16.41
C ALA A 227 -25.15 9.55 -17.03
N HIS A 228 -25.55 10.41 -17.99
CA HIS A 228 -24.67 11.46 -18.51
C HIS A 228 -24.20 12.43 -17.44
N GLY A 229 -25.06 12.82 -16.51
CA GLY A 229 -24.70 13.65 -15.37
C GLY A 229 -23.64 13.00 -14.49
N ALA A 230 -23.78 11.71 -14.22
CA ALA A 230 -22.80 10.93 -13.46
C ALA A 230 -21.44 10.86 -14.18
N ALA A 231 -21.43 10.57 -15.47
CA ALA A 231 -20.21 10.55 -16.29
C ALA A 231 -19.52 11.92 -16.34
N ALA A 232 -20.28 13.01 -16.41
CA ALA A 232 -19.73 14.37 -16.38
C ALA A 232 -19.12 14.73 -15.03
N LEU A 233 -19.71 14.25 -13.92
CA LEU A 233 -19.20 14.48 -12.56
C LEU A 233 -17.93 13.69 -12.30
N TYR A 234 -17.85 12.44 -12.75
CA TYR A 234 -16.74 11.55 -12.49
C TYR A 234 -16.43 10.66 -13.69
N PRO A 235 -15.77 11.24 -14.72
CA PRO A 235 -15.50 10.53 -15.98
C PRO A 235 -14.51 9.36 -15.83
N GLN A 236 -13.79 9.29 -14.70
CA GLN A 236 -12.87 8.18 -14.39
C GLN A 236 -13.60 6.93 -13.88
N LEU A 237 -14.90 7.01 -13.58
CA LEU A 237 -15.64 5.85 -13.10
C LEU A 237 -15.47 4.67 -14.06
N LEU A 238 -15.08 3.53 -13.52
CA LEU A 238 -14.79 2.35 -14.33
C LEU A 238 -16.02 1.96 -15.16
N HIS A 239 -15.84 1.88 -16.48
CA HIS A 239 -16.90 1.54 -17.44
C HIS A 239 -18.08 2.52 -17.51
N VAL A 240 -17.90 3.76 -17.05
CA VAL A 240 -18.99 4.76 -17.11
C VAL A 240 -19.53 4.96 -18.52
N ASP A 241 -18.67 4.89 -19.53
CA ASP A 241 -19.08 5.03 -20.93
C ASP A 241 -20.04 3.91 -21.35
N ILE A 242 -19.80 2.67 -20.92
CA ILE A 242 -20.69 1.53 -21.18
C ILE A 242 -22.01 1.71 -20.45
N VAL A 243 -21.97 2.14 -19.20
CA VAL A 243 -23.19 2.42 -18.41
C VAL A 243 -24.03 3.50 -19.08
N VAL A 244 -23.40 4.56 -19.60
CA VAL A 244 -24.11 5.61 -20.35
C VAL A 244 -24.71 5.05 -21.62
N ASP A 245 -23.93 4.26 -22.40
CA ASP A 245 -24.40 3.65 -23.64
C ASP A 245 -25.59 2.70 -23.37
N GLU A 246 -25.60 1.92 -22.28
CA GLU A 246 -26.75 1.07 -21.87
C GLU A 246 -28.04 1.87 -21.68
N TYR A 247 -27.98 3.06 -21.06
CA TYR A 247 -29.15 3.94 -20.93
C TYR A 247 -29.58 4.56 -22.28
N GLU A 248 -28.61 4.92 -23.12
CA GLU A 248 -28.91 5.42 -24.50
C GLU A 248 -29.52 4.30 -25.38
N GLU A 249 -29.10 3.05 -25.21
CA GLU A 249 -29.73 1.88 -25.83
C GLU A 249 -31.21 1.76 -25.43
N GLY A 250 -31.53 2.02 -24.16
CA GLY A 250 -32.92 2.07 -23.69
C GLY A 250 -33.72 3.17 -24.37
N VAL A 251 -33.14 4.39 -24.48
CA VAL A 251 -33.76 5.52 -25.21
C VAL A 251 -33.97 5.19 -26.70
N ALA A 252 -32.96 4.63 -27.37
CA ALA A 252 -33.03 4.23 -28.75
C ALA A 252 -34.13 3.15 -29.00
N PHE A 253 -34.23 2.18 -28.09
CA PHE A 253 -35.25 1.13 -28.14
C PHE A 253 -36.67 1.70 -28.05
N VAL A 254 -36.94 2.62 -27.10
CA VAL A 254 -38.26 3.27 -26.93
C VAL A 254 -38.61 4.15 -28.13
N ASN A 255 -37.64 4.86 -28.67
CA ASN A 255 -37.79 5.67 -29.85
C ASN A 255 -37.90 4.85 -31.17
N LYS A 256 -37.77 3.51 -31.08
CA LYS A 256 -37.75 2.60 -32.23
C LYS A 256 -36.59 2.86 -33.20
N ASP A 257 -35.52 3.51 -32.71
CA ASP A 257 -34.29 3.72 -33.46
C ASP A 257 -33.34 2.50 -33.25
N TYR A 258 -33.68 1.43 -33.97
CA TYR A 258 -32.94 0.17 -33.85
C TYR A 258 -31.58 0.21 -34.56
N ASP A 259 -31.28 1.25 -35.34
CA ASP A 259 -29.93 1.47 -35.89
C ASP A 259 -29.00 2.00 -34.84
N THR A 260 -29.40 3.02 -34.11
CA THR A 260 -28.64 3.52 -32.95
C THR A 260 -28.49 2.45 -31.88
N TYR A 261 -29.57 1.73 -31.55
CA TYR A 261 -29.53 0.63 -30.57
C TYR A 261 -28.48 -0.43 -30.96
N LEU A 262 -28.46 -0.89 -32.20
CA LEU A 262 -27.48 -1.87 -32.67
C LEU A 262 -26.05 -1.31 -32.66
N SER A 263 -25.89 -0.05 -33.08
CA SER A 263 -24.56 0.59 -33.09
C SER A 263 -23.93 0.70 -31.71
N LEU A 264 -24.72 1.10 -30.70
CA LEU A 264 -24.27 1.16 -29.31
C LEU A 264 -23.93 -0.24 -28.77
N ALA A 265 -24.81 -1.20 -28.93
CA ALA A 265 -24.59 -2.57 -28.47
C ALA A 265 -23.36 -3.24 -29.13
N GLU A 266 -23.08 -2.96 -30.44
CA GLU A 266 -21.86 -3.42 -31.12
C GLU A 266 -20.61 -2.75 -30.57
N LYS A 267 -20.67 -1.46 -30.24
CA LYS A 267 -19.59 -0.70 -29.61
C LYS A 267 -19.26 -1.30 -28.22
N ASP A 268 -20.25 -1.51 -27.39
CA ASP A 268 -20.07 -2.01 -26.02
C ASP A 268 -19.57 -3.45 -25.99
N TRP A 269 -20.11 -4.31 -26.85
CA TRP A 269 -19.58 -5.66 -27.03
C TRP A 269 -18.11 -5.68 -27.41
N LYS A 270 -17.70 -4.76 -28.30
CA LYS A 270 -16.29 -4.64 -28.73
C LYS A 270 -15.37 -4.15 -27.61
N LEU A 271 -15.86 -3.20 -26.79
CA LEU A 271 -15.08 -2.62 -25.68
C LEU A 271 -15.00 -3.57 -24.49
N TRP A 272 -16.10 -4.26 -24.19
CA TRP A 272 -16.21 -5.11 -23.00
C TRP A 272 -17.03 -6.35 -23.27
N PRO A 273 -16.44 -7.43 -23.75
CA PRO A 273 -17.16 -8.66 -24.09
C PRO A 273 -17.55 -9.43 -22.81
N THR A 274 -18.76 -9.15 -22.30
CA THR A 274 -19.38 -9.82 -21.13
C THR A 274 -20.68 -10.52 -21.52
N GLY A 275 -21.26 -11.32 -20.60
CA GLY A 275 -22.58 -11.88 -20.79
C GLY A 275 -23.68 -10.81 -20.94
N GLY A 276 -23.55 -9.68 -20.23
CA GLY A 276 -24.46 -8.54 -20.33
C GLY A 276 -24.43 -7.90 -21.72
N THR A 277 -23.26 -7.44 -22.18
CA THR A 277 -23.11 -6.79 -23.49
C THR A 277 -23.44 -7.73 -24.65
N ALA A 278 -23.16 -9.03 -24.52
CA ALA A 278 -23.60 -10.04 -25.50
C ALA A 278 -25.13 -10.17 -25.55
N SER A 279 -25.83 -10.11 -24.41
CA SER A 279 -27.29 -10.18 -24.36
C SER A 279 -27.94 -8.93 -24.95
N MET A 280 -27.38 -7.73 -24.68
CA MET A 280 -27.85 -6.48 -25.29
C MET A 280 -27.68 -6.50 -26.82
N LEU A 281 -26.49 -6.90 -27.31
CA LEU A 281 -26.29 -7.06 -28.74
C LEU A 281 -27.24 -8.08 -29.37
N SER A 282 -27.49 -9.22 -28.72
CA SER A 282 -28.49 -10.19 -29.17
C SER A 282 -29.88 -9.56 -29.30
N SER A 283 -30.28 -8.73 -28.31
CA SER A 283 -31.57 -8.03 -28.30
C SER A 283 -31.68 -7.01 -29.44
N ALA A 284 -30.63 -6.20 -29.65
CA ALA A 284 -30.59 -5.22 -30.71
C ALA A 284 -30.68 -5.87 -32.12
N LEU A 285 -29.96 -6.98 -32.33
CA LEU A 285 -30.01 -7.78 -33.55
C LEU A 285 -31.39 -8.42 -33.77
N ALA A 286 -32.06 -8.91 -32.71
CA ALA A 286 -33.42 -9.42 -32.79
C ALA A 286 -34.41 -8.31 -33.22
N CYS A 287 -34.27 -7.09 -32.68
CA CYS A 287 -35.07 -5.95 -33.09
C CYS A 287 -34.83 -5.58 -34.59
N LYS A 288 -33.58 -5.56 -35.03
CA LYS A 288 -33.26 -5.30 -36.43
C LYS A 288 -33.81 -6.37 -37.36
N TYR A 289 -33.76 -7.63 -36.99
CA TYR A 289 -34.43 -8.70 -37.74
C TYR A 289 -35.93 -8.50 -37.80
N ALA A 290 -36.56 -8.21 -36.68
CA ALA A 290 -38.03 -8.02 -36.65
C ALA A 290 -38.52 -6.95 -37.61
N VAL A 291 -37.77 -5.84 -37.73
CA VAL A 291 -38.12 -4.72 -38.64
C VAL A 291 -37.73 -5.04 -40.08
N SER A 292 -36.49 -5.52 -40.33
CA SER A 292 -35.95 -5.64 -41.68
C SER A 292 -36.24 -6.99 -42.35
N GLY A 293 -36.42 -8.05 -41.58
CA GLY A 293 -36.53 -9.44 -42.06
C GLY A 293 -35.23 -10.04 -42.57
N VAL A 294 -34.09 -9.36 -42.40
CA VAL A 294 -32.78 -9.81 -42.89
C VAL A 294 -32.27 -10.99 -42.01
N VAL A 295 -32.14 -12.16 -42.61
CA VAL A 295 -31.84 -13.43 -41.92
C VAL A 295 -30.50 -13.41 -41.17
N SER A 296 -29.53 -12.67 -41.66
CA SER A 296 -28.23 -12.56 -41.00
C SER A 296 -28.33 -11.94 -39.59
N TYR A 297 -29.24 -11.01 -39.36
CA TYR A 297 -29.46 -10.45 -38.02
C TYR A 297 -30.03 -11.50 -37.06
N ARG A 298 -30.92 -12.37 -37.54
CA ARG A 298 -31.46 -13.48 -36.77
C ARG A 298 -30.33 -14.44 -36.32
N GLN A 299 -29.52 -14.87 -37.29
CA GLN A 299 -28.40 -15.80 -36.99
C GLN A 299 -27.41 -15.21 -35.99
N ARG A 300 -27.00 -13.95 -36.17
CA ARG A 300 -26.12 -13.26 -35.24
C ARG A 300 -26.76 -13.07 -33.86
N SER A 301 -28.07 -12.81 -33.77
CA SER A 301 -28.77 -12.70 -32.49
C SER A 301 -28.72 -14.02 -31.72
N GLU A 302 -28.98 -15.14 -32.39
CA GLU A 302 -28.93 -16.49 -31.78
C GLU A 302 -27.48 -16.85 -31.35
N GLU A 303 -26.47 -16.47 -32.14
CA GLU A 303 -25.05 -16.65 -31.82
C GLU A 303 -24.66 -15.82 -30.58
N MET A 304 -25.04 -14.55 -30.53
CA MET A 304 -24.73 -13.68 -29.38
C MET A 304 -25.44 -14.11 -28.10
N LEU A 305 -26.66 -14.66 -28.19
CA LEU A 305 -27.36 -15.25 -27.05
C LEU A 305 -26.63 -16.49 -26.50
N SER A 306 -26.14 -17.34 -27.40
CA SER A 306 -25.29 -18.48 -27.01
C SER A 306 -24.01 -18.02 -26.29
N LYS A 307 -23.38 -16.97 -26.82
CA LYS A 307 -22.17 -16.37 -26.22
C LYS A 307 -22.46 -15.77 -24.85
N ALA A 308 -23.61 -15.09 -24.69
CA ALA A 308 -24.05 -14.56 -23.41
C ALA A 308 -24.19 -15.65 -22.36
N LYS A 309 -24.75 -16.81 -22.72
CA LYS A 309 -24.87 -17.99 -21.83
C LYS A 309 -23.50 -18.52 -21.42
N GLU A 310 -22.58 -18.66 -22.38
CA GLU A 310 -21.21 -19.13 -22.12
C GLU A 310 -20.50 -18.22 -21.12
N LEU A 311 -20.55 -16.92 -21.33
CA LEU A 311 -19.87 -15.92 -20.50
C LEU A 311 -20.53 -15.72 -19.11
N SER A 312 -21.80 -16.10 -18.95
CA SER A 312 -22.53 -16.03 -17.70
C SER A 312 -22.42 -17.30 -16.85
N GLN A 313 -21.71 -18.33 -17.32
CA GLN A 313 -21.55 -19.59 -16.59
C GLN A 313 -20.92 -19.35 -15.20
N GLY A 314 -21.52 -19.94 -14.18
CA GLY A 314 -21.08 -19.81 -12.78
C GLY A 314 -21.74 -18.65 -12.00
N ASN A 315 -22.49 -17.77 -12.66
CA ASN A 315 -23.26 -16.71 -11.99
C ASN A 315 -24.77 -16.95 -12.16
N LYS A 316 -25.42 -17.47 -11.12
CA LYS A 316 -26.84 -17.82 -11.17
C LYS A 316 -27.73 -16.60 -11.45
N GLU A 317 -27.48 -15.47 -10.82
CA GLU A 317 -28.27 -14.24 -11.03
C GLU A 317 -28.20 -13.74 -12.48
N SER A 318 -27.00 -13.79 -13.07
CA SER A 318 -26.81 -13.44 -14.48
C SER A 318 -27.55 -14.40 -15.40
N LEU A 319 -27.57 -15.70 -15.10
CA LEU A 319 -28.31 -16.69 -15.88
C LEU A 319 -29.83 -16.51 -15.77
N ASP A 320 -30.33 -16.18 -14.58
CA ASP A 320 -31.76 -15.93 -14.37
C ASP A 320 -32.23 -14.70 -15.16
N ARG A 321 -31.44 -13.60 -15.14
CA ARG A 321 -31.72 -12.41 -15.99
C ARG A 321 -31.64 -12.73 -17.47
N LEU A 322 -30.64 -13.52 -17.89
CA LEU A 322 -30.47 -13.91 -19.28
C LEU A 322 -31.65 -14.73 -19.80
N ALA A 323 -32.23 -15.60 -18.98
CA ALA A 323 -33.42 -16.37 -19.37
C ALA A 323 -34.60 -15.46 -19.73
N GLU A 324 -34.80 -14.36 -19.02
CA GLU A 324 -35.84 -13.38 -19.37
C GLU A 324 -35.56 -12.66 -20.69
N PHE A 325 -34.31 -12.37 -20.98
CA PHE A 325 -33.89 -11.82 -22.28
C PHE A 325 -34.13 -12.82 -23.41
N GLU A 326 -33.77 -14.08 -23.20
CA GLU A 326 -33.95 -15.15 -24.18
C GLU A 326 -35.43 -15.29 -24.60
N GLU A 327 -36.33 -15.35 -23.62
CA GLU A 327 -37.76 -15.47 -23.92
C GLU A 327 -38.26 -14.31 -24.82
N ARG A 328 -37.90 -13.07 -24.50
CA ARG A 328 -38.29 -11.90 -25.27
C ARG A 328 -37.65 -11.89 -26.67
N ASN A 329 -36.39 -12.24 -26.79
CA ASN A 329 -35.70 -12.33 -28.06
C ASN A 329 -36.29 -13.42 -28.94
N HIS A 330 -36.59 -14.57 -28.39
CA HIS A 330 -37.24 -15.68 -29.08
C HIS A 330 -38.63 -15.25 -29.65
N TYR A 331 -39.41 -14.55 -28.81
CA TYR A 331 -40.68 -13.98 -29.25
C TYR A 331 -40.50 -13.02 -30.45
N ARG A 332 -39.56 -12.06 -30.38
CA ARG A 332 -39.25 -11.12 -31.44
C ARG A 332 -38.82 -11.82 -32.75
N LEU A 333 -37.98 -12.84 -32.62
CA LEU A 333 -37.48 -13.62 -33.77
C LEU A 333 -38.56 -14.46 -34.43
N GLN A 334 -39.58 -14.90 -33.68
CA GLN A 334 -40.70 -15.69 -34.22
C GLN A 334 -41.84 -14.82 -34.75
N SER A 335 -42.35 -13.91 -33.93
CA SER A 335 -43.51 -13.10 -34.24
C SER A 335 -43.18 -11.87 -35.11
N ARG A 336 -41.92 -11.46 -35.12
CA ARG A 336 -41.47 -10.17 -35.73
C ARG A 336 -42.14 -8.96 -35.05
N GLU A 337 -42.68 -9.10 -33.86
CA GLU A 337 -43.25 -8.03 -33.05
C GLU A 337 -42.25 -7.61 -31.97
N ILE A 338 -42.03 -6.29 -31.81
CA ILE A 338 -41.14 -5.74 -30.82
C ILE A 338 -41.98 -5.17 -29.69
N ILE A 339 -41.91 -5.82 -28.53
CA ILE A 339 -42.57 -5.37 -27.31
C ILE A 339 -41.51 -5.21 -26.18
N ASN A 340 -41.76 -4.27 -25.27
CA ASN A 340 -40.92 -4.08 -24.09
C ASN A 340 -41.16 -5.17 -23.04
N LYS A 341 -40.40 -5.12 -21.93
CA LYS A 341 -40.51 -6.11 -20.84
C LYS A 341 -41.90 -6.12 -20.21
N THR A 342 -42.41 -4.95 -19.89
CA THR A 342 -43.71 -4.79 -19.22
C THR A 342 -44.85 -5.33 -20.05
N GLU A 343 -44.88 -5.04 -21.34
CA GLU A 343 -45.88 -5.55 -22.27
C GLU A 343 -45.74 -7.07 -22.45
N TYR A 344 -44.49 -7.60 -22.51
CA TYR A 344 -44.25 -9.04 -22.57
C TYR A 344 -44.82 -9.74 -21.34
N ASP A 345 -44.49 -9.24 -20.13
CA ASP A 345 -44.93 -9.83 -18.86
C ASP A 345 -46.46 -9.74 -18.70
N ARG A 346 -47.07 -8.63 -19.16
CA ARG A 346 -48.53 -8.49 -19.18
C ARG A 346 -49.21 -9.55 -20.07
N ARG A 347 -48.65 -9.80 -21.25
CA ARG A 347 -49.24 -10.73 -22.23
C ARG A 347 -49.02 -12.19 -21.90
N PHE A 348 -47.85 -12.56 -21.37
CA PHE A 348 -47.45 -13.95 -21.30
C PHE A 348 -47.21 -14.46 -19.86
N ARG A 349 -46.99 -13.57 -18.91
CA ARG A 349 -46.75 -13.96 -17.51
C ARG A 349 -47.94 -13.66 -16.57
N GLY A 350 -49.02 -13.10 -17.10
CA GLY A 350 -50.32 -12.93 -16.43
C GLY A 350 -50.27 -12.08 -15.19
N GLY A 351 -49.53 -10.95 -15.19
CA GLY A 351 -49.64 -9.95 -14.13
C GLY A 351 -49.19 -10.39 -12.74
N LYS A 352 -48.46 -11.49 -12.58
CA LYS A 352 -48.07 -12.04 -11.28
C LYS A 352 -47.12 -11.18 -10.45
N ASN A 353 -46.55 -10.08 -11.02
CA ASN A 353 -45.54 -9.27 -10.37
C ASN A 353 -45.92 -7.81 -10.10
N SER A 354 -47.18 -7.40 -10.22
CA SER A 354 -47.60 -6.02 -9.89
C SER A 354 -47.96 -5.82 -8.42
N ALA A 355 -47.59 -6.75 -7.55
CA ALA A 355 -47.83 -6.67 -6.10
C ALA A 355 -46.61 -7.22 -5.32
N LYS A 356 -45.52 -6.46 -5.31
CA LYS A 356 -44.55 -6.56 -4.20
C LYS A 356 -43.91 -5.17 -3.94
#